data_8f67038a92d2228813e6546f8d6c1bb7
#
_entry.id   8f67038a92d2228813e6546f8d6c1bb7
#
_cell.length_a   1.000
_cell.length_b   1.000
_cell.length_c   1.000
_cell.angle_alpha   90.00
_cell.angle_beta   90.00
_cell.angle_gamma   90.00
#
_symmetry.space_group_name_H-M   'P 1'
#
loop_
_entity.id
_entity.type
_entity.pdbx_description
1 polymer ?
#
loop_
_entity_poly.entity_id
_entity_poly.type
_entity_poly.pdbx_seq_one_letter_code
_entity_poly.pdbx_strand_id
1 'polypeptide(L)'
;MNTEITNAVNAAGDKAQYDARVKRILAQKNILAHILVKTVDEFKGMKPEDVVTYIEGEPKVGIVPVEPGLSNIEKTDATGQRIVGLNTENAEINEGLVRFDIIFYVRMKNGLSQIIVNVEAQKDEPTEYKILNRAIFYVCRLVSSQKERDFVNTNYDDIKQVFSIWICMNMDYNSLSHIHLAKDEMLSPYDWKGNMDLLNIVLV
;
A
#
# COMPACT_ATOMS: atom_id res chain seq x y z
N MET A 1 23.85 36.88 1.67
CA MET A 1 23.38 35.53 1.45
C MET A 1 21.89 35.63 1.16
N ASN A 2 21.42 35.07 0.06
CA ASN A 2 20.08 35.36 -0.49
C ASN A 2 18.99 34.80 0.44
N THR A 3 18.26 35.70 1.09
CA THR A 3 17.20 35.37 2.10
C THR A 3 16.11 34.45 1.51
N GLU A 4 15.84 34.56 0.20
CA GLU A 4 14.87 33.71 -0.50
C GLU A 4 15.30 32.24 -0.59
N ILE A 5 16.59 31.99 -0.86
CA ILE A 5 17.13 30.62 -0.90
C ILE A 5 17.08 30.00 0.50
N THR A 6 17.43 30.76 1.53
CA THR A 6 17.38 30.29 2.92
C THR A 6 15.94 29.96 3.34
N ASN A 7 14.97 30.81 2.98
CA ASN A 7 13.55 30.56 3.26
C ASN A 7 13.00 29.35 2.49
N ALA A 8 13.40 29.18 1.22
CA ALA A 8 13.01 28.03 0.41
C ALA A 8 13.58 26.71 0.97
N VAL A 9 14.84 26.71 1.42
CA VAL A 9 15.48 25.53 2.05
C VAL A 9 14.81 25.19 3.38
N ASN A 10 14.51 26.19 4.21
CA ASN A 10 13.81 25.97 5.48
C ASN A 10 12.39 25.45 5.25
N ALA A 11 11.63 26.05 4.33
CA ALA A 11 10.28 25.57 3.99
C ALA A 11 10.27 24.15 3.42
N ALA A 12 11.27 23.77 2.62
CA ALA A 12 11.42 22.40 2.12
C ALA A 12 11.78 21.43 3.27
N GLY A 13 12.63 21.84 4.21
CA GLY A 13 12.96 21.09 5.41
C GLY A 13 11.72 20.83 6.30
N ASP A 14 10.94 21.88 6.53
CA ASP A 14 9.70 21.78 7.34
C ASP A 14 8.66 20.88 6.68
N LYS A 15 8.51 20.94 5.36
CA LYS A 15 7.60 20.09 4.60
C LYS A 15 8.03 18.62 4.68
N ALA A 16 9.32 18.32 4.50
CA ALA A 16 9.85 16.97 4.60
C ALA A 16 9.72 16.38 6.02
N GLN A 17 9.94 17.20 7.06
CA GLN A 17 9.74 16.77 8.44
C GLN A 17 8.27 16.51 8.76
N TYR A 18 7.36 17.34 8.25
CA TYR A 18 5.92 17.15 8.41
C TYR A 18 5.48 15.82 7.77
N ASP A 19 5.88 15.58 6.52
CA ASP A 19 5.59 14.36 5.79
C ASP A 19 6.10 13.11 6.54
N ALA A 20 7.35 13.12 7.00
CA ALA A 20 7.92 12.03 7.78
C ALA A 20 7.19 11.78 9.10
N ARG A 21 6.70 12.83 9.77
CA ARG A 21 5.92 12.70 11.02
C ARG A 21 4.55 12.10 10.75
N VAL A 22 3.86 12.56 9.71
CA VAL A 22 2.55 12.03 9.31
C VAL A 22 2.66 10.53 8.98
N LYS A 23 3.64 10.13 8.18
CA LYS A 23 3.89 8.72 7.84
C LYS A 23 4.14 7.86 9.08
N ARG A 24 4.93 8.35 10.03
CA ARG A 24 5.19 7.63 11.30
C ARG A 24 3.94 7.47 12.16
N ILE A 25 3.07 8.48 12.20
CA ILE A 25 1.79 8.40 12.92
C ILE A 25 0.88 7.38 12.24
N LEU A 26 0.70 7.50 10.92
CA LEU A 26 -0.13 6.58 10.14
C LEU A 26 0.38 5.13 10.21
N ALA A 27 1.69 4.91 10.32
CA ALA A 27 2.28 3.57 10.41
C ALA A 27 2.06 2.88 11.78
N GLN A 28 1.50 3.55 12.78
CA GLN A 28 1.16 2.91 14.04
C GLN A 28 0.03 1.90 13.82
N LYS A 29 0.21 0.66 14.29
CA LYS A 29 -0.75 -0.43 14.09
C LYS A 29 -2.16 -0.08 14.53
N ASN A 30 -2.31 0.67 15.64
CA ASN A 30 -3.62 1.12 16.10
C ASN A 30 -4.30 2.04 15.08
N ILE A 31 -3.56 2.96 14.47
CA ILE A 31 -4.09 3.86 13.43
C ILE A 31 -4.43 3.05 12.17
N LEU A 32 -3.53 2.17 11.73
CA LEU A 32 -3.76 1.29 10.58
C LEU A 32 -4.98 0.40 10.79
N ALA A 33 -5.20 -0.12 12.00
CA ALA A 33 -6.39 -0.90 12.32
C ALA A 33 -7.69 -0.09 12.15
N HIS A 34 -7.70 1.19 12.56
CA HIS A 34 -8.84 2.09 12.30
C HIS A 34 -9.09 2.31 10.80
N ILE A 35 -8.03 2.39 10.00
CA ILE A 35 -8.14 2.49 8.54
C ILE A 35 -8.72 1.18 7.98
N LEU A 36 -8.16 0.03 8.37
CA LEU A 36 -8.59 -1.28 7.87
C LEU A 36 -10.06 -1.59 8.13
N VAL A 37 -10.60 -1.27 9.32
CA VAL A 37 -12.03 -1.49 9.63
C VAL A 37 -12.96 -0.64 8.76
N LYS A 38 -12.46 0.41 8.12
CA LYS A 38 -13.25 1.29 7.24
C LYS A 38 -13.08 0.96 5.76
N THR A 39 -11.94 0.39 5.38
CA THR A 39 -11.53 0.25 3.98
C THR A 39 -11.48 -1.18 3.48
N VAL A 40 -11.36 -2.17 4.36
CA VAL A 40 -11.29 -3.60 4.01
C VAL A 40 -12.54 -4.30 4.52
N ASP A 41 -13.35 -4.82 3.61
CA ASP A 41 -14.68 -5.37 3.91
C ASP A 41 -14.65 -6.47 4.97
N GLU A 42 -13.62 -7.31 4.97
CA GLU A 42 -13.47 -8.38 5.96
C GLU A 42 -13.41 -7.89 7.40
N PHE A 43 -12.86 -6.70 7.63
CA PHE A 43 -12.73 -6.13 8.96
C PHE A 43 -13.89 -5.19 9.35
N LYS A 44 -14.84 -4.95 8.46
CA LYS A 44 -16.01 -4.11 8.76
C LYS A 44 -16.75 -4.62 10.00
N GLY A 45 -17.08 -3.70 10.90
CA GLY A 45 -17.79 -4.01 12.14
C GLY A 45 -16.93 -4.60 13.26
N MET A 46 -15.66 -4.88 13.04
CA MET A 46 -14.72 -5.25 14.10
C MET A 46 -14.29 -4.04 14.90
N LYS A 47 -13.84 -4.28 16.14
CA LYS A 47 -13.16 -3.24 16.91
C LYS A 47 -11.73 -3.10 16.41
N PRO A 48 -11.20 -1.87 16.27
CA PRO A 48 -9.82 -1.66 15.81
C PRO A 48 -8.79 -2.41 16.66
N GLU A 49 -9.00 -2.52 17.96
CA GLU A 49 -8.10 -3.21 18.88
C GLU A 49 -7.93 -4.69 18.51
N ASP A 50 -9.00 -5.33 18.04
CA ASP A 50 -8.97 -6.72 17.57
C ASP A 50 -8.22 -6.85 16.25
N VAL A 51 -8.37 -5.85 15.35
CA VAL A 51 -7.74 -5.85 14.02
C VAL A 51 -6.22 -5.67 14.09
N VAL A 52 -5.69 -5.02 15.12
CA VAL A 52 -4.24 -4.88 15.34
C VAL A 52 -3.51 -6.23 15.25
N THR A 53 -4.14 -7.31 15.74
CA THR A 53 -3.54 -8.65 15.79
C THR A 53 -3.38 -9.30 14.41
N TYR A 54 -4.09 -8.80 13.40
CA TYR A 54 -4.00 -9.27 12.02
C TYR A 54 -2.89 -8.58 11.22
N ILE A 55 -2.35 -7.44 11.71
CA ILE A 55 -1.23 -6.74 11.08
C ILE A 55 0.06 -7.47 11.39
N GLU A 56 0.69 -8.05 10.37
CA GLU A 56 1.91 -8.84 10.51
C GLU A 56 3.16 -7.98 10.61
N GLY A 57 4.07 -8.37 11.49
CA GLY A 57 5.36 -7.68 11.69
C GLY A 57 5.20 -6.18 11.99
N GLU A 58 6.21 -5.40 11.68
CA GLU A 58 6.16 -3.94 11.79
C GLU A 58 5.93 -3.32 10.40
N PRO A 59 4.94 -2.40 10.25
CA PRO A 59 4.71 -1.68 9.01
C PRO A 59 5.99 -0.97 8.55
N LYS A 60 6.34 -1.10 7.27
CA LYS A 60 7.52 -0.45 6.69
C LYS A 60 7.15 0.94 6.22
N VAL A 61 7.93 1.93 6.65
CA VAL A 61 7.77 3.34 6.27
C VAL A 61 8.87 3.71 5.27
N GLY A 62 8.49 4.30 4.15
CA GLY A 62 9.38 4.70 3.07
C GLY A 62 10.22 5.92 3.39
N ILE A 63 11.14 5.81 4.33
CA ILE A 63 12.07 6.88 4.73
C ILE A 63 13.49 6.58 4.26
N VAL A 64 13.84 5.33 4.02
CA VAL A 64 15.21 4.91 3.69
C VAL A 64 15.23 4.27 2.30
N PRO A 65 16.09 4.74 1.39
CA PRO A 65 16.34 4.04 0.13
C PRO A 65 16.86 2.63 0.43
N VAL A 66 16.25 1.63 -0.17
CA VAL A 66 16.75 0.25 -0.13
C VAL A 66 17.41 -0.04 -1.46
N GLU A 67 18.60 -0.62 -1.43
CA GLU A 67 19.35 -0.92 -2.63
C GLU A 67 18.61 -1.85 -3.59
N PRO A 68 18.61 -1.59 -4.90
CA PRO A 68 17.97 -2.46 -5.89
C PRO A 68 18.50 -3.90 -5.83
N GLY A 69 17.61 -4.87 -5.84
CA GLY A 69 17.94 -6.29 -5.98
C GLY A 69 18.13 -7.10 -4.70
N LEU A 70 18.16 -6.47 -3.50
CA LEU A 70 18.32 -7.20 -2.23
C LEU A 70 17.01 -7.42 -1.47
N SER A 71 15.92 -6.92 -1.96
CA SER A 71 14.69 -6.70 -1.20
C SER A 71 13.64 -7.80 -1.29
N ASN A 72 13.81 -8.77 -2.17
CA ASN A 72 12.78 -9.77 -2.47
C ASN A 72 12.99 -11.13 -1.78
N ILE A 73 13.98 -11.24 -0.88
CA ILE A 73 14.22 -12.49 -0.15
C ILE A 73 13.35 -12.52 1.10
N GLU A 74 12.38 -13.41 1.09
CA GLU A 74 11.56 -13.71 2.25
C GLU A 74 12.36 -14.44 3.32
N LYS A 75 12.31 -13.94 4.56
CA LYS A 75 12.77 -14.67 5.75
C LYS A 75 11.61 -14.82 6.70
N THR A 76 11.31 -16.04 7.08
CA THR A 76 10.36 -16.34 8.16
C THR A 76 11.12 -16.65 9.44
N ASP A 77 10.57 -16.23 10.59
CA ASP A 77 11.08 -16.65 11.89
C ASP A 77 10.62 -18.07 12.25
N ALA A 78 11.08 -18.57 13.40
CA ALA A 78 10.71 -19.89 13.90
C ALA A 78 9.21 -20.08 14.17
N THR A 79 8.43 -19.00 14.19
CA THR A 79 6.97 -18.99 14.40
C THR A 79 6.20 -18.91 13.07
N GLY A 80 6.89 -18.85 11.94
CA GLY A 80 6.28 -18.67 10.61
C GLY A 80 5.88 -17.22 10.29
N GLN A 81 6.24 -16.25 11.15
CA GLN A 81 6.05 -14.83 10.84
C GLN A 81 7.16 -14.32 9.91
N ARG A 82 6.79 -13.47 8.97
CA ARG A 82 7.75 -12.86 8.06
C ARG A 82 8.63 -11.84 8.78
N ILE A 83 9.94 -12.08 8.80
CA ILE A 83 10.91 -11.18 9.45
C ILE A 83 11.27 -10.02 8.52
N VAL A 84 11.27 -10.25 7.21
CA VAL A 84 11.65 -9.23 6.23
C VAL A 84 10.39 -8.73 5.56
N GLY A 85 10.05 -7.50 5.88
CA GLY A 85 8.92 -6.82 5.28
C GLY A 85 9.19 -6.48 3.82
N LEU A 86 8.12 -6.09 3.16
CA LEU A 86 8.13 -5.49 1.85
C LEU A 86 9.13 -4.33 1.80
N ASN A 87 9.84 -4.24 0.69
CA ASN A 87 10.57 -3.03 0.36
C ASN A 87 9.58 -1.91 0.01
N THR A 88 9.79 -0.73 0.53
CA THR A 88 9.01 0.46 0.16
C THR A 88 9.40 1.01 -1.21
N GLU A 89 10.55 0.57 -1.75
CA GLU A 89 11.01 0.92 -3.08
C GLU A 89 10.88 -0.30 -4.00
N ASN A 90 10.19 -0.13 -5.11
CA ASN A 90 10.06 -1.13 -6.15
C ASN A 90 10.75 -0.64 -7.42
N ALA A 91 11.87 -1.26 -7.75
CA ALA A 91 12.63 -0.99 -8.97
C ALA A 91 12.52 -2.19 -9.91
N GLU A 92 12.05 -1.95 -11.12
CA GLU A 92 12.10 -2.91 -12.21
C GLU A 92 13.03 -2.41 -13.31
N ILE A 93 13.62 -3.33 -14.04
CA ILE A 93 14.56 -3.00 -15.12
C ILE A 93 13.83 -2.11 -16.14
N ASN A 94 14.37 -0.91 -16.37
CA ASN A 94 13.86 0.12 -17.28
C ASN A 94 12.53 0.79 -16.89
N GLU A 95 11.95 0.57 -15.71
CA GLU A 95 10.67 1.15 -15.32
C GLU A 95 10.76 2.22 -14.22
N GLY A 96 11.95 2.49 -13.72
CA GLY A 96 12.18 3.46 -12.65
C GLY A 96 11.78 2.96 -11.27
N LEU A 97 11.97 3.81 -10.28
CA LEU A 97 11.76 3.54 -8.86
C LEU A 97 10.38 4.04 -8.42
N VAL A 98 9.56 3.16 -7.85
CA VAL A 98 8.34 3.53 -7.14
C VAL A 98 8.58 3.44 -5.64
N ARG A 99 8.21 4.48 -4.92
CA ARG A 99 8.31 4.54 -3.45
C ARG A 99 6.92 4.53 -2.86
N PHE A 100 6.72 3.62 -1.92
CA PHE A 100 5.49 3.50 -1.16
C PHE A 100 5.67 4.14 0.22
N ASP A 101 4.66 4.83 0.72
CA ASP A 101 4.75 5.52 2.00
C ASP A 101 4.75 4.53 3.18
N ILE A 102 3.76 3.66 3.25
CA ILE A 102 3.64 2.65 4.30
C ILE A 102 3.15 1.35 3.66
N ILE A 103 3.89 0.26 3.85
CA ILE A 103 3.52 -1.04 3.30
C ILE A 103 3.65 -2.15 4.37
N PHE A 104 2.67 -3.06 4.39
CA PHE A 104 2.61 -4.15 5.37
C PHE A 104 1.70 -5.28 4.88
N TYR A 105 1.83 -6.43 5.52
CA TYR A 105 0.93 -7.57 5.32
C TYR A 105 -0.15 -7.59 6.39
N VAL A 106 -1.34 -8.03 6.00
CA VAL A 106 -2.46 -8.28 6.90
C VAL A 106 -2.96 -9.70 6.70
N ARG A 107 -3.05 -10.45 7.77
CA ARG A 107 -3.63 -11.79 7.75
C ARG A 107 -5.15 -11.69 7.68
N MET A 108 -5.77 -12.52 6.85
CA MET A 108 -7.22 -12.60 6.79
C MET A 108 -7.77 -13.44 7.96
N LYS A 109 -9.05 -13.29 8.28
CA LYS A 109 -9.69 -14.00 9.42
C LYS A 109 -9.59 -15.52 9.34
N ASN A 110 -9.57 -16.08 8.15
CA ASN A 110 -9.36 -17.51 7.93
C ASN A 110 -7.95 -17.99 8.31
N GLY A 111 -7.01 -17.08 8.57
CA GLY A 111 -5.63 -17.34 8.91
C GLY A 111 -4.76 -17.88 7.77
N LEU A 112 -5.36 -18.24 6.62
CA LEU A 112 -4.67 -18.87 5.49
C LEU A 112 -4.28 -17.85 4.41
N SER A 113 -5.04 -16.78 4.28
CA SER A 113 -4.82 -15.75 3.27
C SER A 113 -4.15 -14.53 3.87
N GLN A 114 -3.39 -13.83 3.06
CA GLN A 114 -2.76 -12.55 3.39
C GLN A 114 -3.10 -11.54 2.30
N ILE A 115 -3.24 -10.30 2.70
CA ILE A 115 -3.32 -9.17 1.77
C ILE A 115 -2.11 -8.26 1.96
N ILE A 116 -1.76 -7.56 0.91
CA ILE A 116 -0.73 -6.52 0.94
C ILE A 116 -1.45 -5.18 1.01
N VAL A 117 -1.11 -4.37 2.00
CA VAL A 117 -1.69 -3.03 2.16
C VAL A 117 -0.60 -1.99 2.01
N ASN A 118 -0.86 -1.03 1.13
CA ASN A 118 -0.10 0.20 1.00
C ASN A 118 -0.97 1.37 1.44
N VAL A 119 -0.44 2.23 2.30
CA VAL A 119 -1.10 3.47 2.71
C VAL A 119 -0.25 4.65 2.28
N GLU A 120 -0.84 5.52 1.47
CA GLU A 120 -0.22 6.75 0.97
C GLU A 120 -0.82 7.95 1.68
N ALA A 121 0.03 8.89 2.12
CA ALA A 121 -0.38 10.15 2.73
C ALA A 121 -0.24 11.29 1.71
N GLN A 122 -1.35 11.75 1.15
CA GLN A 122 -1.38 12.82 0.16
C GLN A 122 -1.90 14.11 0.80
N LYS A 123 -1.02 15.10 0.97
CA LYS A 123 -1.37 16.35 1.65
C LYS A 123 -2.32 17.21 0.83
N ASP A 124 -1.98 17.46 -0.41
CA ASP A 124 -2.71 18.35 -1.30
C ASP A 124 -2.95 17.66 -2.65
N GLU A 125 -4.00 18.05 -3.38
CA GLU A 125 -4.20 17.55 -4.74
C GLU A 125 -3.04 18.02 -5.64
N PRO A 126 -2.32 17.09 -6.31
CA PRO A 126 -1.23 17.47 -7.20
C PRO A 126 -1.76 18.12 -8.47
N THR A 127 -1.05 19.13 -8.97
CA THR A 127 -1.38 19.82 -10.23
C THR A 127 -0.81 19.11 -11.45
N GLU A 128 0.26 18.35 -11.28
CA GLU A 128 1.03 17.72 -12.37
C GLU A 128 0.43 16.40 -12.85
N TYR A 129 -0.33 15.71 -12.00
CA TYR A 129 -0.96 14.42 -12.31
C TYR A 129 -2.25 14.22 -11.52
N LYS A 130 -3.06 13.24 -11.94
CA LYS A 130 -4.27 12.85 -11.21
C LYS A 130 -3.97 11.73 -10.22
N ILE A 131 -4.43 11.89 -8.97
CA ILE A 131 -4.21 10.92 -7.88
C ILE A 131 -4.66 9.53 -8.29
N LEU A 132 -5.84 9.40 -8.90
CA LEU A 132 -6.36 8.11 -9.34
C LEU A 132 -5.43 7.39 -10.32
N ASN A 133 -4.86 8.10 -11.29
CA ASN A 133 -3.92 7.50 -12.25
C ASN A 133 -2.66 6.99 -11.55
N ARG A 134 -2.14 7.76 -10.59
CA ARG A 134 -0.98 7.32 -9.79
C ARG A 134 -1.35 6.12 -8.92
N ALA A 135 -2.52 6.12 -8.30
CA ALA A 135 -2.99 5.00 -7.47
C ALA A 135 -3.14 3.70 -8.27
N ILE A 136 -3.68 3.79 -9.49
CA ILE A 136 -3.75 2.64 -10.42
C ILE A 136 -2.34 2.12 -10.74
N PHE A 137 -1.42 3.00 -11.09
CA PHE A 137 -0.04 2.61 -11.37
C PHE A 137 0.60 1.92 -10.16
N TYR A 138 0.42 2.47 -8.96
CA TYR A 138 0.99 1.92 -7.72
C TYR A 138 0.44 0.54 -7.38
N VAL A 139 -0.88 0.34 -7.48
CA VAL A 139 -1.46 -0.97 -7.18
C VAL A 139 -1.02 -2.03 -8.19
N CYS A 140 -0.92 -1.69 -9.48
CA CYS A 140 -0.38 -2.58 -10.51
C CYS A 140 1.07 -2.98 -10.22
N ARG A 141 1.90 -2.03 -9.77
CA ARG A 141 3.29 -2.30 -9.36
C ARG A 141 3.34 -3.25 -8.16
N LEU A 142 2.48 -3.08 -7.18
CA LEU A 142 2.40 -3.99 -6.03
C LEU A 142 1.96 -5.40 -6.43
N VAL A 143 1.03 -5.52 -7.37
CA VAL A 143 0.62 -6.83 -7.89
C VAL A 143 1.78 -7.49 -8.63
N SER A 144 2.44 -6.78 -9.56
CA SER A 144 3.54 -7.34 -10.36
C SER A 144 4.77 -7.69 -9.52
N SER A 145 5.07 -6.88 -8.49
CA SER A 145 6.23 -7.08 -7.62
C SER A 145 6.16 -8.32 -6.71
N GLN A 146 5.04 -9.01 -6.69
CA GLN A 146 4.89 -10.23 -5.91
C GLN A 146 5.61 -11.43 -6.51
N LYS A 147 5.89 -11.38 -7.82
CA LYS A 147 6.65 -12.43 -8.48
C LYS A 147 8.03 -12.60 -7.84
N GLU A 148 8.44 -13.87 -7.63
CA GLU A 148 9.68 -14.29 -6.94
C GLU A 148 9.78 -13.87 -5.46
N ARG A 149 8.74 -13.21 -4.94
CA ARG A 149 8.62 -12.85 -3.51
C ARG A 149 7.48 -13.58 -2.84
N ASP A 150 6.26 -13.45 -3.37
CA ASP A 150 5.03 -14.01 -2.82
C ASP A 150 4.58 -15.25 -3.59
N PHE A 151 4.93 -15.35 -4.86
CA PHE A 151 4.75 -16.54 -5.69
C PHE A 151 5.94 -16.73 -6.64
N VAL A 152 6.18 -17.97 -7.06
CA VAL A 152 7.29 -18.36 -7.93
C VAL A 152 6.79 -19.04 -9.20
N ASN A 153 7.59 -19.02 -10.25
CA ASN A 153 7.29 -19.65 -11.54
C ASN A 153 5.94 -19.16 -12.12
N THR A 154 5.00 -20.07 -12.35
CA THR A 154 3.68 -19.83 -12.94
C THR A 154 2.54 -19.99 -11.94
N ASN A 155 2.82 -19.95 -10.64
CA ASN A 155 1.82 -20.10 -9.59
C ASN A 155 1.03 -18.79 -9.40
N TYR A 156 0.38 -18.32 -10.45
CA TYR A 156 -0.39 -17.05 -10.43
C TYR A 156 -1.59 -17.09 -9.47
N ASP A 157 -2.06 -18.27 -9.07
CA ASP A 157 -3.14 -18.41 -8.09
C ASP A 157 -2.70 -18.02 -6.66
N ASP A 158 -1.39 -17.95 -6.42
CA ASP A 158 -0.80 -17.51 -5.14
C ASP A 158 -0.67 -15.98 -5.03
N ILE A 159 -1.07 -15.23 -6.07
CA ILE A 159 -1.07 -13.76 -6.03
C ILE A 159 -1.97 -13.27 -4.89
N LYS A 160 -1.39 -12.49 -3.99
CA LYS A 160 -2.12 -11.88 -2.88
C LYS A 160 -2.91 -10.67 -3.36
N GLN A 161 -4.07 -10.48 -2.77
CA GLN A 161 -4.88 -9.30 -2.91
C GLN A 161 -4.11 -8.06 -2.40
N VAL A 162 -4.21 -6.96 -3.13
CA VAL A 162 -3.55 -5.69 -2.81
C VAL A 162 -4.58 -4.62 -2.53
N PHE A 163 -4.40 -3.91 -1.43
CA PHE A 163 -5.11 -2.66 -1.12
C PHE A 163 -4.15 -1.48 -1.16
N SER A 164 -4.40 -0.51 -2.03
CA SER A 164 -3.71 0.77 -2.08
C SER A 164 -4.64 1.84 -1.54
N ILE A 165 -4.38 2.31 -0.32
CA ILE A 165 -5.24 3.23 0.44
C ILE A 165 -4.59 4.60 0.45
N TRP A 166 -5.28 5.61 -0.05
CA TRP A 166 -4.81 6.98 -0.19
C TRP A 166 -5.56 7.90 0.77
N ILE A 167 -4.85 8.41 1.76
CA ILE A 167 -5.38 9.41 2.71
C ILE A 167 -5.12 10.79 2.12
N CYS A 168 -6.14 11.35 1.46
CA CYS A 168 -6.07 12.64 0.78
C CYS A 168 -6.55 13.74 1.73
N MET A 169 -5.59 14.52 2.24
CA MET A 169 -5.88 15.67 3.10
C MET A 169 -6.14 16.91 2.24
N ASN A 170 -6.73 17.94 2.80
CA ASN A 170 -6.98 19.23 2.13
C ASN A 170 -7.73 19.10 0.79
N MET A 171 -8.66 18.16 0.70
CA MET A 171 -9.57 18.04 -0.44
C MET A 171 -10.83 18.88 -0.20
N ASP A 172 -11.49 19.31 -1.28
CA ASP A 172 -12.71 20.13 -1.19
C ASP A 172 -13.87 19.44 -0.48
N TYR A 173 -13.91 18.10 -0.55
CA TYR A 173 -14.97 17.27 0.01
C TYR A 173 -14.43 16.04 0.72
N ASN A 174 -15.06 15.67 1.83
CA ASN A 174 -14.84 14.37 2.45
C ASN A 174 -15.53 13.28 1.61
N SER A 175 -14.77 12.30 1.17
CA SER A 175 -15.28 11.18 0.38
C SER A 175 -14.60 9.88 0.78
N LEU A 176 -15.24 8.77 0.46
CA LEU A 176 -14.66 7.43 0.56
C LEU A 176 -15.06 6.67 -0.71
N SER A 177 -14.08 6.39 -1.56
CA SER A 177 -14.30 5.70 -2.83
C SER A 177 -13.49 4.42 -2.88
N HIS A 178 -14.12 3.31 -3.25
CA HIS A 178 -13.47 2.03 -3.52
C HIS A 178 -13.50 1.75 -5.02
N ILE A 179 -12.32 1.56 -5.61
CA ILE A 179 -12.12 1.24 -7.02
C ILE A 179 -11.53 -0.16 -7.10
N HIS A 180 -12.17 -1.03 -7.88
CA HIS A 180 -11.80 -2.43 -8.06
C HIS A 180 -12.09 -2.89 -9.49
N LEU A 181 -11.67 -4.12 -9.82
CA LEU A 181 -11.96 -4.72 -11.11
C LEU A 181 -13.43 -5.15 -11.19
N ALA A 182 -14.03 -4.94 -12.34
CA ALA A 182 -15.36 -5.45 -12.67
C ALA A 182 -15.30 -6.28 -13.97
N LYS A 183 -16.22 -7.23 -14.12
CA LYS A 183 -16.37 -8.05 -15.32
C LYS A 183 -17.72 -7.78 -15.96
N ASP A 184 -17.71 -7.39 -17.22
CA ASP A 184 -18.89 -7.25 -18.07
C ASP A 184 -18.98 -8.44 -19.04
N GLU A 185 -20.13 -9.11 -19.09
CA GLU A 185 -20.36 -10.15 -20.08
C GLU A 185 -20.83 -9.56 -21.41
N MET A 186 -19.98 -9.63 -22.42
CA MET A 186 -20.29 -9.09 -23.75
C MET A 186 -21.04 -10.08 -24.67
N LEU A 187 -21.01 -11.37 -24.31
CA LEU A 187 -21.73 -12.46 -24.98
C LEU A 187 -22.35 -13.37 -23.93
N SER A 188 -22.32 -14.67 -24.16
CA SER A 188 -22.79 -15.65 -23.17
C SER A 188 -21.87 -15.62 -21.94
N PRO A 189 -22.43 -15.69 -20.71
CA PRO A 189 -21.63 -15.71 -19.49
C PRO A 189 -20.75 -16.96 -19.45
N TYR A 190 -19.51 -16.76 -18.96
CA TYR A 190 -18.56 -17.83 -18.73
C TYR A 190 -17.92 -17.67 -17.36
N ASP A 191 -17.88 -18.76 -16.59
CA ASP A 191 -17.30 -18.79 -15.24
C ASP A 191 -15.77 -18.93 -15.31
N TRP A 192 -15.10 -17.81 -15.62
CA TRP A 192 -13.64 -17.71 -15.54
C TRP A 192 -13.18 -17.93 -14.10
N LYS A 193 -12.36 -18.97 -13.90
CA LYS A 193 -11.77 -19.22 -12.58
C LYS A 193 -10.69 -18.20 -12.29
N GLY A 194 -10.58 -17.80 -11.03
CA GLY A 194 -9.59 -16.83 -10.55
C GLY A 194 -10.18 -15.86 -9.53
N ASN A 195 -9.36 -14.94 -9.07
CA ASN A 195 -9.76 -13.93 -8.09
C ASN A 195 -9.87 -12.56 -8.78
N MET A 196 -11.08 -11.99 -8.79
CA MET A 196 -11.34 -10.64 -9.31
C MET A 196 -10.95 -9.54 -8.32
N ASP A 197 -10.75 -9.89 -7.04
CA ASP A 197 -10.48 -8.92 -5.96
C ASP A 197 -8.98 -8.67 -5.73
N LEU A 198 -8.14 -9.01 -6.72
CA LEU A 198 -6.68 -8.85 -6.57
C LEU A 198 -6.24 -7.40 -6.44
N LEU A 199 -7.01 -6.46 -7.01
CA LEU A 199 -6.67 -5.06 -7.12
C LEU A 199 -7.73 -4.19 -6.46
N ASN A 200 -7.35 -3.46 -5.39
CA ASN A 200 -8.24 -2.56 -4.67
C ASN A 200 -7.55 -1.23 -4.42
N ILE A 201 -8.21 -0.13 -4.78
CA ILE A 201 -7.78 1.23 -4.48
C ILE A 201 -8.85 1.87 -3.62
N VAL A 202 -8.44 2.50 -2.51
CA VAL A 202 -9.36 3.26 -1.66
C VAL A 202 -8.85 4.69 -1.56
N LEU A 203 -9.69 5.65 -1.95
CA LEU A 203 -9.44 7.08 -1.82
C LEU A 203 -10.30 7.62 -0.67
N VAL A 204 -9.63 8.24 0.32
CA VAL A 204 -10.24 8.76 1.55
C VAL A 204 -10.02 10.26 1.65
#